data_ecfb02279225b05bdc8d8893e2715d1a
#
_entry.id   ecfb02279225b05bdc8d8893e2715d1a
#
_cell.length_a   1.000
_cell.length_b   1.000
_cell.length_c   1.000
_cell.angle_alpha   90.00
_cell.angle_beta   90.00
_cell.angle_gamma   90.00
#
_symmetry.space_group_name_H-M   'P 1'
#
loop_
_entity.id
_entity.type
_entity.pdbx_description
1 polymer ?
#
loop_
_entity_poly.entity_id
_entity_poly.type
_entity_poly.pdbx_seq_one_letter_code
_entity_poly.pdbx_strand_id
1 'polypeptide(L)'
;MKIAEQQVDRLPETIGVTRPFFVIMDRGYPSIPSFLRMMDKGIKFVVRLKTSDFKSEQQALASDDEDVLIKLTKSRRYHYMGTENEALVMSREGFLIRLITVRLENGNSEVLATNLPRDQFPQEDFREIYHMRWQIETAYETLKDRLQLENFTGTKATLLEQDIYSTIYVSNLAEDIICDIEEQNQQHLKQDYKHTMQINRSISIGLLKSDLIYILLESDTEKKTKLMQQLYDEISKNVVPIRPDRHYKRTKGQLAGNYSNTHKRCF
;
A
#
# COMPACT_ATOMS: atom_id res chain seq x y z
N MET A 1 -2.55 5.97 15.87
CA MET A 1 -3.40 6.93 15.15
C MET A 1 -2.67 8.24 14.82
N LYS A 2 -2.02 8.92 15.77
CA LYS A 2 -1.28 10.19 15.51
C LYS A 2 -0.30 10.16 14.32
N ILE A 3 0.48 9.09 14.17
CA ILE A 3 1.45 8.98 13.05
C ILE A 3 0.72 8.92 11.70
N ALA A 4 -0.39 8.17 11.59
CA ALA A 4 -1.16 8.08 10.36
C ALA A 4 -1.81 9.43 10.00
N GLU A 5 -2.33 10.17 10.98
CA GLU A 5 -2.88 11.51 10.78
C GLU A 5 -1.80 12.49 10.29
N GLN A 6 -0.60 12.45 10.88
CA GLN A 6 0.54 13.26 10.45
C GLN A 6 0.99 12.91 9.03
N GLN A 7 0.96 11.64 8.65
CA GLN A 7 1.28 11.22 7.28
C GLN A 7 0.24 11.72 6.28
N VAL A 8 -1.06 11.55 6.58
CA VAL A 8 -2.15 12.09 5.76
C VAL A 8 -2.01 13.60 5.57
N ASP A 9 -1.60 14.32 6.63
CA ASP A 9 -1.40 15.75 6.58
C ASP A 9 -0.28 16.19 5.62
N ARG A 10 0.72 15.36 5.42
CA ARG A 10 1.89 15.61 4.54
C ARG A 10 1.73 15.11 3.11
N LEU A 11 0.74 14.23 2.85
CA LEU A 11 0.57 13.59 1.54
C LEU A 11 0.51 14.59 0.37
N PRO A 12 -0.27 15.70 0.43
CA PRO A 12 -0.33 16.64 -0.68
C PRO A 12 1.03 17.28 -1.01
N GLU A 13 1.85 17.52 0.03
CA GLU A 13 3.19 18.10 -0.13
C GLU A 13 4.19 17.08 -0.69
N THR A 14 4.07 15.81 -0.27
CA THR A 14 5.00 14.73 -0.63
C THR A 14 4.76 14.21 -2.04
N ILE A 15 3.48 14.02 -2.44
CA ILE A 15 3.12 13.44 -3.75
C ILE A 15 3.16 14.52 -4.84
N GLY A 16 3.04 15.80 -4.46
CA GLY A 16 2.89 16.92 -5.38
C GLY A 16 1.46 17.06 -5.92
N VAL A 17 1.08 18.31 -6.25
CA VAL A 17 -0.29 18.66 -6.66
C VAL A 17 -0.65 18.14 -8.06
N THR A 18 0.31 17.58 -8.81
CA THR A 18 0.17 17.28 -10.25
C THR A 18 -0.41 15.89 -10.55
N ARG A 19 -0.43 14.98 -9.60
CA ARG A 19 -0.96 13.62 -9.82
C ARG A 19 -2.21 13.38 -8.97
N PRO A 20 -3.33 12.99 -9.58
CA PRO A 20 -4.48 12.55 -8.79
C PRO A 20 -4.13 11.27 -8.02
N PHE A 21 -4.49 11.23 -6.75
CA PHE A 21 -4.29 10.06 -5.89
C PHE A 21 -5.47 9.87 -4.95
N PHE A 22 -5.60 8.67 -4.44
CA PHE A 22 -6.47 8.37 -3.32
C PHE A 22 -5.76 7.42 -2.34
N VAL A 23 -6.21 7.42 -1.08
CA VAL A 23 -5.61 6.65 -0.01
C VAL A 23 -6.49 5.45 0.32
N ILE A 24 -5.90 4.26 0.38
CA ILE A 24 -6.61 3.05 0.80
C ILE A 24 -6.14 2.70 2.22
N MET A 25 -7.10 2.56 3.15
CA MET A 25 -6.81 2.28 4.56
C MET A 25 -7.55 1.05 5.06
N ASP A 26 -6.91 0.29 5.93
CA ASP A 26 -7.52 -0.85 6.62
C ASP A 26 -8.40 -0.39 7.81
N ARG A 27 -9.19 -1.32 8.32
CA ARG A 27 -10.11 -1.18 9.48
C ARG A 27 -9.46 -0.71 10.79
N GLY A 28 -8.16 -0.53 10.83
CA GLY A 28 -7.43 0.04 11.97
C GLY A 28 -7.43 1.56 12.03
N TYR A 29 -7.76 2.24 10.92
CA TYR A 29 -7.58 3.68 10.73
C TYR A 29 -8.88 4.54 10.74
N PRO A 30 -10.11 3.98 10.62
CA PRO A 30 -11.31 4.81 10.62
C PRO A 30 -11.41 5.62 11.91
N SER A 31 -11.58 6.93 11.76
CA SER A 31 -11.93 7.84 12.86
C SER A 31 -12.61 9.08 12.28
N ILE A 32 -13.52 9.68 13.03
CA ILE A 32 -14.21 10.91 12.61
C ILE A 32 -13.19 12.00 12.23
N PRO A 33 -12.16 12.31 13.05
CA PRO A 33 -11.16 13.31 12.67
C PRO A 33 -10.39 12.96 11.40
N SER A 34 -10.07 11.68 11.17
CA SER A 34 -9.38 11.25 9.96
C SER A 34 -10.20 11.53 8.70
N PHE A 35 -11.49 11.20 8.71
CA PHE A 35 -12.40 11.50 7.60
C PHE A 35 -12.52 13.00 7.35
N LEU A 36 -12.74 13.79 8.40
CA LEU A 36 -12.88 15.24 8.29
C LEU A 36 -11.61 15.88 7.73
N ARG A 37 -10.41 15.50 8.23
CA ARG A 37 -9.12 16.01 7.72
C ARG A 37 -8.91 15.69 6.26
N MET A 38 -9.17 14.44 5.84
CA MET A 38 -9.04 14.07 4.44
C MET A 38 -10.00 14.85 3.55
N MET A 39 -11.25 15.03 3.98
CA MET A 39 -12.23 15.82 3.25
C MET A 39 -11.83 17.28 3.14
N ASP A 40 -11.36 17.91 4.24
CA ASP A 40 -10.92 19.31 4.25
C ASP A 40 -9.73 19.58 3.32
N LYS A 41 -8.87 18.60 3.17
CA LYS A 41 -7.70 18.66 2.28
C LYS A 41 -8.00 18.19 0.84
N GLY A 42 -9.25 17.82 0.55
CA GLY A 42 -9.63 17.28 -0.76
C GLY A 42 -9.00 15.91 -1.09
N ILE A 43 -8.44 15.22 -0.08
CA ILE A 43 -7.83 13.90 -0.25
C ILE A 43 -8.94 12.89 -0.51
N LYS A 44 -8.81 12.13 -1.58
CA LYS A 44 -9.69 11.00 -1.89
C LYS A 44 -9.26 9.76 -1.10
N PHE A 45 -10.23 8.96 -0.67
CA PHE A 45 -9.93 7.79 0.16
C PHE A 45 -10.91 6.64 -0.04
N VAL A 46 -10.43 5.44 0.28
CA VAL A 46 -11.22 4.21 0.49
C VAL A 46 -10.78 3.60 1.82
N VAL A 47 -11.68 3.47 2.77
CA VAL A 47 -11.37 3.00 4.13
C VAL A 47 -12.31 1.88 4.52
N ARG A 48 -11.77 0.72 4.92
CA ARG A 48 -12.59 -0.38 5.43
C ARG A 48 -13.08 -0.06 6.84
N LEU A 49 -14.38 -0.24 7.06
CA LEU A 49 -15.01 -0.08 8.36
C LEU A 49 -15.05 -1.40 9.14
N LYS A 50 -15.01 -1.29 10.46
CA LYS A 50 -15.43 -2.39 11.35
C LYS A 50 -16.94 -2.40 11.43
N THR A 51 -17.54 -3.53 11.79
CA THR A 51 -18.97 -3.65 12.04
C THR A 51 -19.46 -2.77 13.21
N SER A 52 -18.53 -2.33 14.06
CA SER A 52 -18.78 -1.39 15.16
C SER A 52 -18.75 0.08 14.73
N ASP A 53 -18.07 0.40 13.60
CA ASP A 53 -17.91 1.77 13.15
C ASP A 53 -19.20 2.23 12.47
N PHE A 54 -19.79 3.35 12.89
CA PHE A 54 -21.07 3.85 12.36
C PHE A 54 -22.13 2.76 12.26
N LYS A 55 -22.24 1.92 13.30
CA LYS A 55 -23.09 0.72 13.31
C LYS A 55 -24.53 1.00 12.89
N SER A 56 -25.14 2.08 13.39
CA SER A 56 -26.52 2.48 13.07
C SER A 56 -26.67 2.79 11.58
N GLU A 57 -25.69 3.47 11.01
CA GLU A 57 -25.69 3.84 9.60
C GLU A 57 -25.46 2.62 8.71
N GLN A 58 -24.53 1.74 9.07
CA GLN A 58 -24.30 0.48 8.32
C GLN A 58 -25.54 -0.43 8.32
N GLN A 59 -26.27 -0.49 9.45
CA GLN A 59 -27.49 -1.30 9.57
C GLN A 59 -28.69 -0.70 8.85
N ALA A 60 -28.68 0.61 8.62
CA ALA A 60 -29.76 1.34 7.95
C ALA A 60 -29.58 1.41 6.41
N LEU A 61 -28.49 0.85 5.85
CA LEU A 61 -28.27 0.86 4.41
C LEU A 61 -29.41 0.15 3.68
N ALA A 62 -30.03 0.86 2.72
CA ALA A 62 -31.07 0.33 1.86
C ALA A 62 -30.50 -0.35 0.60
N SER A 63 -29.26 -0.02 0.24
CA SER A 63 -28.56 -0.58 -0.92
C SER A 63 -27.09 -0.86 -0.61
N ASP A 64 -26.43 -1.60 -1.47
CA ASP A 64 -24.99 -1.91 -1.35
C ASP A 64 -24.09 -0.69 -1.71
N ASP A 65 -24.65 0.43 -2.14
CA ASP A 65 -23.94 1.68 -2.49
C ASP A 65 -24.82 2.90 -2.18
N GLU A 66 -24.53 3.59 -1.08
CA GLU A 66 -25.36 4.68 -0.58
C GLU A 66 -24.54 5.82 0.02
N ASP A 67 -25.01 7.05 -0.23
CA ASP A 67 -24.46 8.25 0.41
C ASP A 67 -25.14 8.48 1.75
N VAL A 68 -24.39 8.39 2.83
CA VAL A 68 -24.88 8.39 4.19
C VAL A 68 -24.41 9.62 4.96
N LEU A 69 -25.32 10.30 5.64
CA LEU A 69 -24.95 11.39 6.54
C LEU A 69 -24.56 10.85 7.93
N ILE A 70 -23.28 10.95 8.24
CA ILE A 70 -22.77 10.65 9.57
C ILE A 70 -23.00 11.86 10.48
N LYS A 71 -24.02 11.79 11.32
CA LYS A 71 -24.33 12.85 12.29
C LYS A 71 -23.35 12.83 13.46
N LEU A 72 -22.81 14.00 13.80
CA LEU A 72 -21.94 14.19 14.97
C LEU A 72 -22.80 14.48 16.22
N THR A 73 -23.42 13.43 16.74
CA THR A 73 -24.25 13.50 17.96
C THR A 73 -23.45 13.95 19.19
N LYS A 74 -24.10 14.38 20.25
CA LYS A 74 -23.44 14.74 21.51
C LYS A 74 -22.54 13.64 22.03
N SER A 75 -22.97 12.37 21.94
CA SER A 75 -22.15 11.21 22.35
C SER A 75 -20.88 11.07 21.52
N ARG A 76 -20.97 11.20 20.19
CA ARG A 76 -19.80 11.12 19.31
C ARG A 76 -18.81 12.27 19.55
N ARG A 77 -19.32 13.49 19.76
CA ARG A 77 -18.51 14.68 20.06
C ARG A 77 -17.81 14.55 21.40
N TYR A 78 -18.47 13.98 22.41
CA TYR A 78 -17.94 13.82 23.75
C TYR A 78 -16.57 13.10 23.77
N HIS A 79 -16.36 12.12 22.91
CA HIS A 79 -15.09 11.40 22.80
C HIS A 79 -13.89 12.27 22.38
N TYR A 80 -14.15 13.45 21.83
CA TYR A 80 -13.11 14.36 21.34
C TYR A 80 -12.92 15.60 22.20
N MET A 81 -13.71 15.77 23.27
CA MET A 81 -13.57 16.88 24.22
C MET A 81 -12.20 16.80 24.91
N GLY A 82 -11.52 17.93 25.00
CA GLY A 82 -10.16 18.01 25.58
C GLY A 82 -9.06 17.42 24.73
N THR A 83 -9.35 17.01 23.50
CA THR A 83 -8.36 16.49 22.55
C THR A 83 -7.96 17.55 21.51
N GLU A 84 -6.85 17.34 20.83
CA GLU A 84 -6.41 18.18 19.69
C GLU A 84 -7.43 18.23 18.53
N ASN A 85 -8.36 17.27 18.47
CA ASN A 85 -9.40 17.17 17.44
C ASN A 85 -10.73 17.81 17.83
N GLU A 86 -10.86 18.39 19.03
CA GLU A 86 -12.09 18.96 19.53
C GLU A 86 -12.64 20.04 18.60
N ALA A 87 -11.84 21.05 18.26
CA ALA A 87 -12.26 22.15 17.40
C ALA A 87 -12.75 21.64 16.03
N LEU A 88 -12.07 20.69 15.42
CA LEU A 88 -12.43 20.10 14.13
C LEU A 88 -13.79 19.38 14.19
N VAL A 89 -14.03 18.60 15.25
CA VAL A 89 -15.26 17.82 15.39
C VAL A 89 -16.43 18.71 15.84
N MET A 90 -16.19 19.70 16.69
CA MET A 90 -17.25 20.59 17.18
C MET A 90 -17.74 21.59 16.14
N SER A 91 -16.93 21.93 15.14
CA SER A 91 -17.29 22.89 14.08
C SER A 91 -18.35 22.37 13.10
N ARG A 92 -18.76 21.09 13.18
CA ARG A 92 -19.64 20.44 12.20
C ARG A 92 -20.79 19.69 12.87
N GLU A 93 -21.94 19.64 12.20
CA GLU A 93 -23.08 18.82 12.62
C GLU A 93 -22.99 17.37 12.13
N GLY A 94 -22.28 17.16 11.02
CA GLY A 94 -22.09 15.88 10.38
C GLY A 94 -21.26 15.99 9.11
N PHE A 95 -21.07 14.86 8.43
CA PHE A 95 -20.43 14.79 7.12
C PHE A 95 -21.07 13.70 6.28
N LEU A 96 -21.13 13.92 4.96
CA LEU A 96 -21.62 12.95 4.00
C LEU A 96 -20.49 12.02 3.58
N ILE A 97 -20.76 10.72 3.55
CA ILE A 97 -19.80 9.71 3.12
C ILE A 97 -20.53 8.62 2.34
N ARG A 98 -19.93 8.12 1.29
CA ARG A 98 -20.44 7.00 0.52
C ARG A 98 -20.02 5.70 1.20
N LEU A 99 -20.99 4.85 1.54
CA LEU A 99 -20.78 3.50 2.07
C LEU A 99 -21.05 2.48 0.98
N ILE A 100 -20.11 1.56 0.80
CA ILE A 100 -20.17 0.52 -0.24
C ILE A 100 -20.00 -0.84 0.41
N THR A 101 -20.95 -1.73 0.19
CA THR A 101 -20.86 -3.13 0.61
C THR A 101 -20.22 -3.97 -0.47
N VAL A 102 -19.06 -4.54 -0.17
CA VAL A 102 -18.35 -5.47 -1.05
C VAL A 102 -18.55 -6.90 -0.56
N ARG A 103 -19.06 -7.76 -1.41
CA ARG A 103 -19.26 -9.19 -1.11
C ARG A 103 -18.01 -9.97 -1.48
N LEU A 104 -17.50 -10.74 -0.53
CA LEU A 104 -16.33 -11.59 -0.71
C LEU A 104 -16.75 -13.00 -1.14
N GLU A 105 -15.83 -13.73 -1.79
CA GLU A 105 -16.09 -15.10 -2.27
C GLU A 105 -16.42 -16.11 -1.17
N ASN A 106 -15.94 -15.85 0.04
CA ASN A 106 -16.25 -16.67 1.24
C ASN A 106 -17.63 -16.41 1.85
N GLY A 107 -18.49 -15.61 1.19
CA GLY A 107 -19.82 -15.23 1.65
C GLY A 107 -19.86 -14.10 2.68
N ASN A 108 -18.72 -13.61 3.14
CA ASN A 108 -18.66 -12.46 4.03
C ASN A 108 -18.84 -11.14 3.26
N SER A 109 -19.28 -10.08 3.95
CA SER A 109 -19.34 -8.74 3.40
C SER A 109 -18.40 -7.81 4.15
N GLU A 110 -17.86 -6.85 3.43
CA GLU A 110 -17.06 -5.75 3.98
C GLU A 110 -17.70 -4.42 3.60
N VAL A 111 -17.73 -3.47 4.54
CA VAL A 111 -18.21 -2.13 4.24
C VAL A 111 -17.03 -1.18 4.10
N LEU A 112 -16.99 -0.50 2.97
CA LEU A 112 -16.01 0.51 2.64
C LEU A 112 -16.64 1.90 2.74
N ALA A 113 -15.93 2.84 3.33
CA ALA A 113 -16.26 4.25 3.37
C ALA A 113 -15.39 5.01 2.39
N THR A 114 -15.98 5.86 1.54
CA THR A 114 -15.24 6.57 0.50
C THR A 114 -15.84 7.94 0.21
N ASN A 115 -15.04 8.83 -0.39
CA ASN A 115 -15.46 10.08 -1.02
C ASN A 115 -15.14 10.11 -2.52
N LEU A 116 -14.88 8.94 -3.11
CA LEU A 116 -14.70 8.81 -4.55
C LEU A 116 -16.03 9.03 -5.29
N PRO A 117 -16.05 9.79 -6.39
CA PRO A 117 -17.26 10.08 -7.13
C PRO A 117 -17.80 8.82 -7.83
N ARG A 118 -19.14 8.65 -7.81
CA ARG A 118 -19.82 7.45 -8.32
C ARG A 118 -19.75 7.30 -9.83
N ASP A 119 -19.67 8.40 -10.56
CA ASP A 119 -19.56 8.44 -12.01
C ASP A 119 -18.20 7.94 -12.53
N GLN A 120 -17.13 8.09 -11.74
CA GLN A 120 -15.78 7.65 -12.09
C GLN A 120 -15.42 6.31 -11.45
N PHE A 121 -16.04 5.97 -10.34
CA PHE A 121 -15.77 4.76 -9.55
C PHE A 121 -17.10 4.05 -9.24
N PRO A 122 -17.61 3.21 -10.14
CA PRO A 122 -18.81 2.42 -9.89
C PRO A 122 -18.55 1.37 -8.80
N GLN A 123 -19.64 0.88 -8.18
CA GLN A 123 -19.56 -0.04 -7.03
C GLN A 123 -18.76 -1.31 -7.32
N GLU A 124 -18.88 -1.86 -8.51
CA GLU A 124 -18.20 -3.09 -8.95
C GLU A 124 -16.68 -3.02 -8.88
N ASP A 125 -16.09 -1.83 -9.03
CA ASP A 125 -14.64 -1.64 -9.01
C ASP A 125 -14.07 -1.70 -7.60
N PHE A 126 -14.89 -1.50 -6.57
CA PHE A 126 -14.38 -1.38 -5.19
C PHE A 126 -13.79 -2.65 -4.62
N ARG A 127 -14.15 -3.80 -5.15
CA ARG A 127 -13.49 -5.06 -4.80
C ARG A 127 -12.02 -5.04 -5.22
N GLU A 128 -11.76 -4.64 -6.45
CA GLU A 128 -10.42 -4.56 -7.01
C GLU A 128 -9.62 -3.40 -6.39
N ILE A 129 -10.23 -2.23 -6.29
CA ILE A 129 -9.63 -1.06 -5.65
C ILE A 129 -9.19 -1.39 -4.22
N TYR A 130 -10.05 -2.02 -3.42
CA TYR A 130 -9.68 -2.35 -2.05
C TYR A 130 -8.65 -3.49 -1.98
N HIS A 131 -8.64 -4.40 -2.95
CA HIS A 131 -7.62 -5.44 -3.07
C HIS A 131 -6.22 -4.86 -3.25
N MET A 132 -6.07 -3.71 -3.89
CA MET A 132 -4.78 -3.01 -4.03
C MET A 132 -4.12 -2.72 -2.66
N ARG A 133 -4.89 -2.61 -1.58
CA ARG A 133 -4.34 -2.48 -0.22
C ARG A 133 -3.36 -3.60 0.13
N TRP A 134 -3.58 -4.81 -0.41
CA TRP A 134 -2.73 -5.96 -0.15
C TRP A 134 -1.29 -5.79 -0.64
N GLN A 135 -1.08 -4.90 -1.59
CA GLN A 135 0.27 -4.60 -2.11
C GLN A 135 1.22 -4.09 -1.03
N ILE A 136 0.71 -3.41 0.01
CA ILE A 136 1.55 -2.96 1.14
C ILE A 136 2.10 -4.15 1.95
N GLU A 137 1.33 -5.22 2.10
CA GLU A 137 1.80 -6.43 2.81
C GLU A 137 2.92 -7.11 2.01
N THR A 138 2.79 -7.19 0.70
CA THR A 138 3.83 -7.70 -0.20
C THR A 138 5.07 -6.81 -0.21
N ALA A 139 4.90 -5.48 -0.16
CA ALA A 139 6.00 -4.54 -0.06
C ALA A 139 6.78 -4.73 1.26
N TYR A 140 6.07 -4.90 2.40
CA TYR A 140 6.71 -5.19 3.67
C TYR A 140 7.45 -6.53 3.68
N GLU A 141 6.89 -7.58 3.09
CA GLU A 141 7.57 -8.87 2.91
C GLU A 141 8.87 -8.69 2.09
N THR A 142 8.81 -7.94 1.00
CA THR A 142 10.00 -7.64 0.19
C THR A 142 11.06 -6.89 0.99
N LEU A 143 10.69 -5.85 1.73
CA LEU A 143 11.62 -5.08 2.55
C LEU A 143 12.24 -5.93 3.67
N LYS A 144 11.44 -6.72 4.38
CA LYS A 144 11.90 -7.50 5.53
C LYS A 144 12.66 -8.75 5.12
N ASP A 145 12.10 -9.55 4.22
CA ASP A 145 12.63 -10.88 3.93
C ASP A 145 13.68 -10.85 2.81
N ARG A 146 13.43 -10.09 1.74
CA ARG A 146 14.32 -10.07 0.58
C ARG A 146 15.42 -9.03 0.69
N LEU A 147 15.09 -7.83 1.17
CA LEU A 147 16.03 -6.74 1.37
C LEU A 147 16.62 -6.71 2.78
N GLN A 148 16.11 -7.55 3.68
CA GLN A 148 16.61 -7.70 5.04
C GLN A 148 16.68 -6.36 5.80
N LEU A 149 15.61 -5.54 5.70
CA LEU A 149 15.55 -4.22 6.32
C LEU A 149 15.87 -4.23 7.82
N GLU A 150 15.52 -5.32 8.52
CA GLU A 150 15.73 -5.47 9.98
C GLU A 150 17.17 -5.88 10.35
N ASN A 151 18.04 -6.17 9.36
CA ASN A 151 19.46 -6.44 9.59
C ASN A 151 20.26 -5.15 9.44
N PHE A 152 20.66 -4.57 10.54
CA PHE A 152 21.36 -3.28 10.56
C PHE A 152 22.88 -3.46 10.60
N THR A 153 23.61 -2.50 9.98
CA THR A 153 25.08 -2.45 9.99
C THR A 153 25.64 -1.96 11.31
N GLY A 154 24.82 -1.32 12.14
CA GLY A 154 25.24 -0.82 13.44
C GLY A 154 24.07 -0.42 14.33
N THR A 155 24.38 0.08 15.53
CA THR A 155 23.41 0.46 16.56
C THR A 155 23.21 1.96 16.70
N LYS A 156 24.03 2.80 16.06
CA LYS A 156 23.87 4.26 16.09
C LYS A 156 22.69 4.68 15.22
N ALA A 157 21.90 5.65 15.67
CA ALA A 157 20.72 6.15 14.97
C ALA A 157 21.01 6.51 13.49
N THR A 158 22.12 7.19 13.22
CA THR A 158 22.52 7.56 11.85
C THR A 158 22.75 6.35 10.96
N LEU A 159 23.33 5.26 11.48
CA LEU A 159 23.54 4.03 10.70
C LEU A 159 22.20 3.31 10.43
N LEU A 160 21.31 3.30 11.42
CA LEU A 160 19.96 2.74 11.26
C LEU A 160 19.17 3.52 10.18
N GLU A 161 19.20 4.84 10.23
CA GLU A 161 18.56 5.71 9.24
C GLU A 161 19.15 5.47 7.85
N GLN A 162 20.46 5.38 7.73
CA GLN A 162 21.14 5.10 6.47
C GLN A 162 20.71 3.74 5.88
N ASP A 163 20.67 2.70 6.70
CA ASP A 163 20.24 1.35 6.28
C ASP A 163 18.77 1.34 5.82
N ILE A 164 17.89 2.04 6.55
CA ILE A 164 16.48 2.15 6.20
C ILE A 164 16.32 2.89 4.88
N TYR A 165 16.89 4.09 4.75
CA TYR A 165 16.74 4.89 3.54
C TYR A 165 17.35 4.23 2.31
N SER A 166 18.54 3.62 2.43
CA SER A 166 19.16 2.90 1.32
C SER A 166 18.33 1.69 0.88
N THR A 167 17.77 0.95 1.83
CA THR A 167 16.92 -0.21 1.54
C THR A 167 15.63 0.21 0.82
N ILE A 168 14.97 1.27 1.29
CA ILE A 168 13.77 1.82 0.64
C ILE A 168 14.11 2.34 -0.76
N TYR A 169 15.22 3.07 -0.91
CA TYR A 169 15.66 3.58 -2.20
C TYR A 169 15.90 2.45 -3.22
N VAL A 170 16.64 1.42 -2.83
CA VAL A 170 16.90 0.25 -3.68
C VAL A 170 15.61 -0.50 -4.01
N SER A 171 14.67 -0.61 -3.06
CA SER A 171 13.36 -1.21 -3.29
C SER A 171 12.57 -0.47 -4.36
N ASN A 172 12.50 0.85 -4.25
CA ASN A 172 11.78 1.68 -5.23
C ASN A 172 12.41 1.60 -6.61
N LEU A 173 13.74 1.69 -6.68
CA LEU A 173 14.48 1.56 -7.94
C LEU A 173 14.28 0.20 -8.59
N ALA A 174 14.24 -0.88 -7.79
CA ALA A 174 13.97 -2.22 -8.29
C ALA A 174 12.55 -2.36 -8.85
N GLU A 175 11.54 -1.81 -8.18
CA GLU A 175 10.16 -1.83 -8.69
C GLU A 175 10.01 -0.97 -9.95
N ASP A 176 10.65 0.20 -10.04
CA ASP A 176 10.63 1.02 -11.26
C ASP A 176 11.20 0.25 -12.46
N ILE A 177 12.36 -0.40 -12.29
CA ILE A 177 12.98 -1.22 -13.35
C ILE A 177 12.08 -2.41 -13.73
N ILE A 178 11.48 -3.09 -12.74
CA ILE A 178 10.58 -4.22 -12.99
C ILE A 178 9.33 -3.76 -13.73
N CYS A 179 8.72 -2.64 -13.34
CA CYS A 179 7.56 -2.08 -14.01
C CYS A 179 7.88 -1.73 -15.48
N ASP A 180 9.00 -1.08 -15.74
CA ASP A 180 9.44 -0.76 -17.11
C ASP A 180 9.56 -2.03 -17.96
N ILE A 181 10.14 -3.10 -17.40
CA ILE A 181 10.29 -4.39 -18.09
C ILE A 181 8.93 -5.06 -18.31
N GLU A 182 8.03 -5.03 -17.31
CA GLU A 182 6.68 -5.58 -17.43
C GLU A 182 5.85 -4.84 -18.50
N GLU A 183 5.96 -3.51 -18.57
CA GLU A 183 5.30 -2.71 -19.61
C GLU A 183 5.81 -3.04 -21.02
N GLN A 184 7.14 -3.12 -21.20
CA GLN A 184 7.75 -3.47 -22.48
C GLN A 184 7.41 -4.88 -22.97
N ASN A 185 7.22 -5.82 -22.04
CA ASN A 185 6.95 -7.23 -22.34
C ASN A 185 5.48 -7.65 -22.16
N GLN A 186 4.56 -6.69 -22.03
CA GLN A 186 3.17 -6.95 -21.64
C GLN A 186 2.45 -7.96 -22.57
N GLN A 187 2.70 -7.91 -23.89
CA GLN A 187 2.11 -8.84 -24.84
C GLN A 187 2.63 -10.26 -24.66
N HIS A 188 3.95 -10.41 -24.51
CA HIS A 188 4.59 -11.70 -24.29
C HIS A 188 4.13 -12.35 -22.98
N LEU A 189 4.04 -11.58 -21.88
CA LEU A 189 3.59 -12.07 -20.58
C LEU A 189 2.14 -12.58 -20.57
N LYS A 190 1.29 -12.12 -21.50
CA LYS A 190 -0.14 -12.50 -21.58
C LYS A 190 -0.44 -13.61 -22.57
N GLN A 191 0.32 -13.72 -23.68
CA GLN A 191 -0.10 -14.52 -24.84
C GLN A 191 0.55 -15.91 -24.94
N ASP A 192 1.77 -16.07 -24.43
CA ASP A 192 2.56 -17.28 -24.70
C ASP A 192 2.44 -18.38 -23.64
N TYR A 193 1.66 -18.15 -22.57
CA TYR A 193 1.58 -19.05 -21.43
C TYR A 193 0.13 -19.42 -21.06
N LYS A 194 -0.03 -20.59 -20.45
CA LYS A 194 -1.34 -21.04 -19.90
C LYS A 194 -1.92 -20.08 -18.86
N HIS A 195 -1.07 -19.36 -18.13
CA HIS A 195 -1.43 -18.36 -17.11
C HIS A 195 -0.75 -17.05 -17.45
N THR A 196 -1.34 -15.94 -17.06
CA THR A 196 -0.65 -14.64 -17.09
C THR A 196 0.62 -14.73 -16.26
N MET A 197 1.73 -14.28 -16.83
CA MET A 197 3.03 -14.28 -16.17
C MET A 197 3.34 -12.89 -15.61
N GLN A 198 4.21 -12.86 -14.63
CA GLN A 198 4.81 -11.64 -14.08
C GLN A 198 6.29 -11.86 -13.87
N ILE A 199 7.06 -10.78 -13.81
CA ILE A 199 8.49 -10.86 -13.51
C ILE A 199 8.74 -11.44 -12.11
N ASN A 200 9.73 -12.30 -11.99
CA ASN A 200 10.12 -12.88 -10.70
C ASN A 200 10.89 -11.86 -9.86
N ARG A 201 10.20 -11.11 -9.02
CA ARG A 201 10.76 -10.06 -8.17
C ARG A 201 11.93 -10.53 -7.29
N SER A 202 11.93 -11.79 -6.84
CA SER A 202 13.02 -12.32 -6.01
C SER A 202 14.33 -12.43 -6.78
N ILE A 203 14.26 -12.97 -8.00
CA ILE A 203 15.43 -13.11 -8.88
C ILE A 203 15.88 -11.72 -9.36
N SER A 204 14.93 -10.85 -9.73
CA SER A 204 15.24 -9.49 -10.17
C SER A 204 15.98 -8.68 -9.11
N ILE A 205 15.52 -8.72 -7.86
CA ILE A 205 16.20 -8.07 -6.74
C ILE A 205 17.62 -8.65 -6.54
N GLY A 206 17.78 -9.97 -6.69
CA GLY A 206 19.10 -10.61 -6.62
C GLY A 206 20.05 -10.10 -7.70
N LEU A 207 19.60 -10.06 -8.96
CA LEU A 207 20.37 -9.55 -10.10
C LEU A 207 20.71 -8.06 -9.92
N LEU A 208 19.74 -7.24 -9.49
CA LEU A 208 19.97 -5.82 -9.22
C LEU A 208 21.00 -5.61 -8.11
N LYS A 209 20.96 -6.41 -7.05
CA LYS A 209 21.97 -6.32 -5.97
C LYS A 209 23.37 -6.68 -6.44
N SER A 210 23.51 -7.65 -7.35
CA SER A 210 24.83 -8.07 -7.84
C SER A 210 25.41 -7.12 -8.88
N ASP A 211 24.59 -6.60 -9.80
CA ASP A 211 25.10 -5.98 -11.02
C ASP A 211 24.91 -4.46 -11.07
N LEU A 212 23.86 -3.93 -10.44
CA LEU A 212 23.47 -2.53 -10.57
C LEU A 212 24.59 -1.56 -10.16
N ILE A 213 25.29 -1.83 -9.06
CA ILE A 213 26.36 -0.94 -8.57
C ILE A 213 27.52 -0.87 -9.56
N TYR A 214 27.89 -2.00 -10.17
CA TYR A 214 28.97 -2.06 -11.17
C TYR A 214 28.56 -1.30 -12.44
N ILE A 215 27.30 -1.44 -12.85
CA ILE A 215 26.74 -0.71 -14.00
C ILE A 215 26.74 0.80 -13.74
N LEU A 216 26.32 1.22 -12.56
CA LEU A 216 26.26 2.65 -12.19
C LEU A 216 27.65 3.29 -12.13
N LEU A 217 28.66 2.54 -11.69
CA LEU A 217 30.06 3.00 -11.60
C LEU A 217 30.81 2.94 -12.93
N GLU A 218 30.27 2.29 -13.97
CA GLU A 218 30.90 2.26 -15.28
C GLU A 218 30.93 3.68 -15.89
N SER A 219 32.12 4.13 -16.26
CA SER A 219 32.35 5.46 -16.82
C SER A 219 32.11 5.54 -18.33
N ASP A 220 32.27 4.43 -19.04
CA ASP A 220 31.98 4.34 -20.46
C ASP A 220 30.48 4.22 -20.70
N THR A 221 29.90 5.24 -21.35
CA THR A 221 28.47 5.33 -21.60
C THR A 221 27.94 4.22 -22.50
N GLU A 222 28.68 3.81 -23.53
CA GLU A 222 28.26 2.74 -24.44
C GLU A 222 28.26 1.40 -23.71
N LYS A 223 29.32 1.13 -22.97
CA LYS A 223 29.43 -0.09 -22.16
C LYS A 223 28.37 -0.14 -21.06
N LYS A 224 28.13 0.98 -20.39
CA LYS A 224 27.06 1.11 -19.37
C LYS A 224 25.69 0.79 -19.94
N THR A 225 25.36 1.35 -21.11
CA THR A 225 24.07 1.08 -21.79
C THR A 225 23.95 -0.40 -22.16
N LYS A 226 25.02 -1.00 -22.66
CA LYS A 226 25.03 -2.42 -23.01
C LYS A 226 24.84 -3.31 -21.78
N LEU A 227 25.51 -3.01 -20.68
CA LEU A 227 25.36 -3.77 -19.42
C LEU A 227 23.95 -3.62 -18.84
N MET A 228 23.37 -2.42 -18.90
CA MET A 228 21.98 -2.20 -18.46
C MET A 228 21.00 -3.01 -19.31
N GLN A 229 21.18 -3.03 -20.64
CA GLN A 229 20.34 -3.84 -21.52
C GLN A 229 20.46 -5.34 -21.22
N GLN A 230 21.67 -5.83 -20.96
CA GLN A 230 21.88 -7.22 -20.56
C GLN A 230 21.16 -7.57 -19.26
N LEU A 231 21.20 -6.67 -18.28
CA LEU A 231 20.47 -6.83 -17.02
C LEU A 231 18.94 -6.88 -17.25
N TYR A 232 18.40 -6.00 -18.10
CA TYR A 232 16.99 -6.00 -18.48
C TYR A 232 16.58 -7.30 -19.16
N ASP A 233 17.37 -7.77 -20.12
CA ASP A 233 17.16 -9.03 -20.83
C ASP A 233 17.20 -10.24 -19.89
N GLU A 234 18.08 -10.22 -18.90
CA GLU A 234 18.18 -11.28 -17.89
C GLU A 234 16.97 -11.29 -16.96
N ILE A 235 16.55 -10.13 -16.49
CA ILE A 235 15.33 -10.00 -15.65
C ILE A 235 14.10 -10.47 -16.44
N SER A 236 13.94 -10.07 -17.68
CA SER A 236 12.77 -10.39 -18.52
C SER A 236 12.59 -11.87 -18.79
N LYS A 237 13.68 -12.66 -18.79
CA LYS A 237 13.63 -14.13 -18.93
C LYS A 237 13.08 -14.84 -17.69
N ASN A 238 13.18 -14.20 -16.53
CA ASN A 238 12.80 -14.79 -15.26
C ASN A 238 11.38 -14.44 -14.89
N VAL A 239 10.40 -15.24 -15.32
CA VAL A 239 8.97 -15.02 -15.10
C VAL A 239 8.35 -16.12 -14.23
N VAL A 240 7.27 -15.76 -13.53
CA VAL A 240 6.47 -16.68 -12.71
C VAL A 240 4.98 -16.53 -13.00
N PRO A 241 4.18 -17.62 -12.95
CA PRO A 241 2.76 -17.55 -13.22
C PRO A 241 1.99 -16.86 -12.08
N ILE A 242 1.06 -15.96 -12.45
CA ILE A 242 0.06 -15.44 -11.53
C ILE A 242 -0.99 -16.54 -11.33
N ARG A 243 -1.20 -16.96 -10.08
CA ARG A 243 -2.19 -17.97 -9.69
C ARG A 243 -3.18 -17.36 -8.71
N PRO A 244 -4.28 -16.75 -9.19
CA PRO A 244 -5.20 -15.97 -8.34
C PRO A 244 -5.88 -16.79 -7.25
N ASP A 245 -6.15 -18.07 -7.48
CA ASP A 245 -6.93 -18.92 -6.57
C ASP A 245 -6.07 -19.75 -5.59
N ARG A 246 -4.79 -19.40 -5.45
CA ARG A 246 -3.89 -20.16 -4.58
C ARG A 246 -3.97 -19.67 -3.13
N HIS A 247 -4.86 -20.27 -2.34
CA HIS A 247 -4.96 -20.02 -0.91
C HIS A 247 -4.17 -21.05 -0.11
N TYR A 248 -3.21 -20.58 0.67
CA TYR A 248 -2.56 -21.40 1.69
C TYR A 248 -3.31 -21.25 3.01
N LYS A 249 -3.64 -22.39 3.69
CA LYS A 249 -4.07 -22.34 5.08
C LYS A 249 -2.95 -21.70 5.90
N ARG A 250 -3.23 -20.56 6.52
CA ARG A 250 -2.30 -19.99 7.51
C ARG A 250 -2.17 -20.98 8.66
N THR A 251 -1.09 -21.73 8.73
CA THR A 251 -0.68 -22.38 9.98
C THR A 251 -0.36 -21.24 10.95
N LYS A 252 -1.03 -21.20 12.11
CA LYS A 252 -0.63 -20.30 13.20
C LYS A 252 0.82 -20.66 13.49
N GLY A 253 1.75 -19.83 13.04
CA GLY A 253 3.17 -20.01 13.33
C GLY A 253 3.35 -20.07 14.83
N GLN A 254 4.18 -20.98 15.32
CA GLN A 254 4.72 -20.88 16.66
C GLN A 254 5.25 -19.44 16.82
N LEU A 255 4.92 -18.80 17.95
CA LEU A 255 5.49 -17.52 18.32
C LEU A 255 6.99 -17.60 18.05
N ALA A 256 7.47 -16.82 17.10
CA ALA A 256 8.87 -16.80 16.75
C ALA A 256 9.67 -16.52 18.03
N GLY A 257 10.51 -17.48 18.40
CA GLY A 257 11.43 -17.31 19.51
C GLY A 257 12.28 -16.06 19.25
N ASN A 258 12.72 -15.43 20.33
CA ASN A 258 13.49 -14.20 20.38
C ASN A 258 14.31 -13.95 19.12
N TYR A 259 13.96 -12.88 18.37
CA TYR A 259 14.75 -12.40 17.25
C TYR A 259 16.14 -12.04 17.81
N SER A 260 17.13 -12.85 17.51
CA SER A 260 18.51 -12.41 17.64
C SER A 260 18.74 -11.33 16.58
N ASN A 261 19.19 -10.15 16.99
CA ASN A 261 19.64 -9.12 16.08
C ASN A 261 20.76 -9.70 15.20
N THR A 262 20.40 -10.16 14.01
CA THR A 262 21.39 -10.59 13.03
C THR A 262 21.92 -9.35 12.35
N HIS A 263 23.21 -9.05 12.61
CA HIS A 263 23.89 -7.96 11.90
C HIS A 263 24.00 -8.35 10.40
N LYS A 264 23.82 -7.38 9.51
CA LYS A 264 24.20 -7.56 8.10
C LYS A 264 25.65 -8.06 8.06
N ARG A 265 25.87 -9.14 7.35
CA ARG A 265 27.24 -9.57 7.05
C ARG A 265 27.86 -8.47 6.18
N CYS A 266 28.85 -7.78 6.72
CA CYS A 266 29.73 -6.95 5.89
C CYS A 266 30.42 -7.87 4.91
N PHE A 267 30.39 -7.53 3.64
CA PHE A 267 31.07 -8.27 2.57
C PHE A 267 32.58 -8.21 2.76
#